data_180c15d2dbae1e55d3d21a95b4540e22
#
_entry.id   180c15d2dbae1e55d3d21a95b4540e22
#
_cell.length_a   1.000
_cell.length_b   1.000
_cell.length_c   1.000
_cell.angle_alpha   90.00
_cell.angle_beta   90.00
_cell.angle_gamma   90.00
#
_symmetry.space_group_name_H-M   'P 1'
#
loop_
_entity.id
_entity.type
_entity.pdbx_description
1 polymer ?
#
loop_
_entity_poly.entity_id
_entity_poly.type
_entity_poly.pdbx_seq_one_letter_code
_entity_poly.pdbx_strand_id
1 'polypeptide(L)'
;GGASADQRQAWEDLPQGQNAPPTNLQLRTIGLGVSVQDRFLREFERRTGHKATGKVTGLTPMITEWLAGGYKSYDTNETNANRNEALWNAGLLQPIPVEKVVPWQQARDLFTSDKALGFDAVSGWPLKEIWVDPKTQKEFKLVPQFFNCDSIGYRYDLTKEDITSWGALLDPKYKGKVGILNDSLLTPGWCAGYLKKNGLAKIARDDNMTHAEVDTVIDFMIKKKKEGQFRAIWEDYGQCVNLLASGEIWLADAWNPVVEDVKKQGVVCKYAFPKEGFTAWFHGVAIAKDTPNLQAALDYVNFCLEGWWGSQVAPQGYYSPTATCEKYLRNTKKTDPTGQYTDYEWWYLGGENDQPKQGWPIRGRDTGSFKTRWSNIMHWMVWPDDPDYYAQRWNDFLSA
;
A
#
# COMPACT_ATOMS: atom_id res chain seq x y z
N GLY A 1 -26.72 1.39 11.01
CA GLY A 1 -26.16 0.59 9.94
C GLY A 1 -25.80 1.43 8.72
N GLY A 2 -24.93 0.91 7.85
CA GLY A 2 -24.61 1.55 6.58
C GLY A 2 -25.76 1.47 5.56
N ALA A 3 -25.54 2.05 4.37
CA ALA A 3 -26.51 2.00 3.28
C ALA A 3 -26.80 0.57 2.84
N SER A 4 -28.04 0.31 2.46
CA SER A 4 -28.45 -0.96 1.85
C SER A 4 -27.84 -1.11 0.45
N ALA A 5 -27.87 -2.34 -0.11
CA ALA A 5 -27.43 -2.58 -1.48
C ALA A 5 -28.17 -1.68 -2.49
N ASP A 6 -29.48 -1.50 -2.32
CA ASP A 6 -30.29 -0.68 -3.22
C ASP A 6 -29.91 0.81 -3.12
N GLN A 7 -29.62 1.30 -1.91
CA GLN A 7 -29.17 2.68 -1.72
C GLN A 7 -27.82 2.92 -2.40
N ARG A 8 -26.87 1.98 -2.30
CA ARG A 8 -25.58 2.08 -2.97
C ARG A 8 -25.69 2.01 -4.47
N GLN A 9 -26.56 1.14 -4.99
CA GLN A 9 -26.83 1.08 -6.42
C GLN A 9 -27.35 2.43 -6.94
N ALA A 10 -28.23 3.08 -6.17
CA ALA A 10 -28.71 4.41 -6.49
C ALA A 10 -27.58 5.45 -6.51
N TRP A 11 -26.60 5.33 -5.60
CA TRP A 11 -25.43 6.23 -5.60
C TRP A 11 -24.56 6.06 -6.84
N GLU A 12 -24.29 4.79 -7.23
CA GLU A 12 -23.46 4.49 -8.39
C GLU A 12 -24.13 4.97 -9.70
N ASP A 13 -25.45 4.84 -9.78
CA ASP A 13 -26.23 5.20 -10.97
C ASP A 13 -26.60 6.69 -11.01
N LEU A 14 -26.25 7.46 -9.97
CA LEU A 14 -26.55 8.89 -9.92
C LEU A 14 -25.85 9.61 -11.07
N PRO A 15 -26.60 10.27 -11.97
CA PRO A 15 -26.02 10.95 -13.11
C PRO A 15 -24.99 12.00 -12.68
N GLN A 16 -23.96 12.16 -13.51
CA GLN A 16 -22.95 13.18 -13.27
C GLN A 16 -23.60 14.57 -13.23
N GLY A 17 -23.19 15.38 -12.25
CA GLY A 17 -23.73 16.73 -12.05
C GLY A 17 -25.00 16.79 -11.20
N GLN A 18 -25.57 15.64 -10.82
CA GLN A 18 -26.68 15.60 -9.86
C GLN A 18 -26.16 15.30 -8.46
N ASN A 19 -26.87 15.80 -7.45
CA ASN A 19 -26.56 15.57 -6.04
C ASN A 19 -27.68 14.75 -5.39
N ALA A 20 -27.30 13.84 -4.50
CA ALA A 20 -28.25 13.19 -3.61
C ALA A 20 -28.87 14.23 -2.66
N PRO A 21 -30.11 14.01 -2.17
CA PRO A 21 -30.70 14.89 -1.18
C PRO A 21 -29.81 15.01 0.06
N PRO A 22 -29.65 16.23 0.63
CA PRO A 22 -28.85 16.43 1.84
C PRO A 22 -29.38 15.61 3.00
N THR A 23 -28.46 15.10 3.82
CA THR A 23 -28.77 14.42 5.10
C THR A 23 -28.20 15.24 6.26
N ASN A 24 -28.50 14.83 7.50
CA ASN A 24 -27.90 15.40 8.69
C ASN A 24 -26.62 14.68 9.14
N LEU A 25 -26.17 13.69 8.33
CA LEU A 25 -24.99 12.89 8.67
C LEU A 25 -23.71 13.58 8.26
N GLN A 26 -22.65 13.28 8.98
CA GLN A 26 -21.35 13.89 8.82
C GLN A 26 -20.26 12.83 8.90
N LEU A 27 -19.24 12.95 8.06
CA LEU A 27 -18.02 12.16 8.11
C LEU A 27 -16.84 13.05 8.48
N ARG A 28 -16.02 12.60 9.42
CA ARG A 28 -14.73 13.19 9.76
C ARG A 28 -13.66 12.13 9.56
N THR A 29 -12.85 12.26 8.53
CA THR A 29 -11.84 11.25 8.20
C THR A 29 -10.42 11.82 8.26
N ILE A 30 -9.45 10.95 8.51
CA ILE A 30 -8.02 11.29 8.50
C ILE A 30 -7.26 10.20 7.75
N GLY A 31 -6.26 10.56 6.99
CA GLY A 31 -5.44 9.62 6.24
C GLY A 31 -4.34 10.30 5.45
N LEU A 32 -3.71 9.54 4.57
CA LEU A 32 -2.66 10.01 3.70
C LEU A 32 -3.22 10.76 2.48
N GLY A 33 -2.37 11.53 1.82
CA GLY A 33 -2.77 12.33 0.65
C GLY A 33 -3.26 11.51 -0.54
N VAL A 34 -3.02 10.20 -0.59
CA VAL A 34 -3.54 9.33 -1.64
C VAL A 34 -5.03 9.05 -1.47
N SER A 35 -5.51 8.97 -0.23
CA SER A 35 -6.90 8.62 0.07
C SER A 35 -7.76 9.82 0.45
N VAL A 36 -7.19 10.78 1.18
CA VAL A 36 -7.90 11.97 1.64
C VAL A 36 -7.63 13.11 0.66
N GLN A 37 -8.48 13.20 -0.35
CA GLN A 37 -8.43 14.26 -1.36
C GLN A 37 -9.79 14.96 -1.41
N ASP A 38 -9.77 16.28 -1.59
CA ASP A 38 -11.00 17.05 -1.63
C ASP A 38 -11.98 16.53 -2.69
N ARG A 39 -11.51 16.19 -3.87
CA ARG A 39 -12.34 15.63 -4.95
C ARG A 39 -13.04 14.33 -4.56
N PHE A 40 -12.42 13.50 -3.72
CA PHE A 40 -13.03 12.25 -3.24
C PHE A 40 -14.11 12.54 -2.20
N LEU A 41 -13.83 13.47 -1.29
CA LEU A 41 -14.81 13.86 -0.28
C LEU A 41 -16.01 14.57 -0.90
N ARG A 42 -15.80 15.40 -1.92
CA ARG A 42 -16.91 16.07 -2.63
C ARG A 42 -17.76 15.07 -3.39
N GLU A 43 -17.14 14.05 -4.00
CA GLU A 43 -17.90 12.99 -4.67
C GLU A 43 -18.68 12.12 -3.68
N PHE A 44 -18.13 11.83 -2.50
CA PHE A 44 -18.85 11.18 -1.41
C PHE A 44 -20.07 12.01 -0.99
N GLU A 45 -19.92 13.30 -0.79
CA GLU A 45 -21.03 14.21 -0.47
C GLU A 45 -22.09 14.22 -1.55
N ARG A 46 -21.67 14.29 -2.81
CA ARG A 46 -22.58 14.30 -3.95
C ARG A 46 -23.45 13.04 -4.01
N ARG A 47 -22.83 11.88 -3.82
CA ARG A 47 -23.50 10.58 -3.93
C ARG A 47 -24.38 10.25 -2.74
N THR A 48 -23.96 10.63 -1.54
CA THR A 48 -24.62 10.23 -0.29
C THR A 48 -25.50 11.31 0.32
N GLY A 49 -25.27 12.58 0.02
CA GLY A 49 -25.91 13.70 0.69
C GLY A 49 -25.34 14.01 2.07
N HIS A 50 -24.35 13.25 2.54
CA HIS A 50 -23.64 13.52 3.80
C HIS A 50 -22.63 14.63 3.61
N LYS A 51 -22.28 15.30 4.70
CA LYS A 51 -21.13 16.22 4.73
C LYS A 51 -19.87 15.44 5.10
N ALA A 52 -18.73 15.85 4.54
CA ALA A 52 -17.46 15.19 4.81
C ALA A 52 -16.34 16.21 4.97
N THR A 53 -15.51 15.98 5.99
CA THR A 53 -14.26 16.71 6.21
C THR A 53 -13.13 15.70 6.33
N GLY A 54 -11.95 16.09 5.86
CA GLY A 54 -10.77 15.21 5.87
C GLY A 54 -9.53 15.96 6.32
N LYS A 55 -8.66 15.26 7.04
CA LYS A 55 -7.33 15.75 7.42
C LYS A 55 -6.29 14.88 6.74
N VAL A 56 -5.41 15.49 5.96
CA VAL A 56 -4.23 14.83 5.38
C VAL A 56 -3.11 14.86 6.41
N THR A 57 -2.46 13.73 6.63
CA THR A 57 -1.38 13.59 7.61
C THR A 57 -0.37 12.53 7.15
N GLY A 58 0.78 12.47 7.85
CA GLY A 58 1.67 11.32 7.77
C GLY A 58 1.18 10.20 8.67
N LEU A 59 1.66 8.99 8.40
CA LEU A 59 1.24 7.78 9.14
C LEU A 59 1.64 7.84 10.62
N THR A 60 2.90 8.13 10.91
CA THR A 60 3.41 8.21 12.29
C THR A 60 2.73 9.31 13.11
N PRO A 61 2.59 10.56 12.63
CA PRO A 61 1.84 11.57 13.34
C PRO A 61 0.40 11.18 13.64
N MET A 62 -0.29 10.51 12.72
CA MET A 62 -1.66 10.06 12.92
C MET A 62 -1.76 9.02 14.03
N ILE A 63 -0.91 8.01 14.03
CA ILE A 63 -0.89 6.98 15.07
C ILE A 63 -0.63 7.63 16.44
N THR A 64 0.33 8.53 16.52
CA THR A 64 0.65 9.26 17.75
C THR A 64 -0.55 10.08 18.25
N GLU A 65 -1.21 10.82 17.36
CA GLU A 65 -2.40 11.61 17.70
C GLU A 65 -3.54 10.74 18.24
N TRP A 66 -3.80 9.61 17.58
CA TRP A 66 -4.87 8.69 18.00
C TRP A 66 -4.58 8.06 19.35
N LEU A 67 -3.37 7.59 19.57
CA LEU A 67 -2.94 7.01 20.86
C LEU A 67 -3.01 8.04 22.00
N ALA A 68 -2.83 9.32 21.72
CA ALA A 68 -2.95 10.40 22.69
C ALA A 68 -4.41 10.86 22.94
N GLY A 69 -5.40 10.18 22.34
CA GLY A 69 -6.82 10.51 22.53
C GLY A 69 -7.46 11.28 21.38
N GLY A 70 -6.69 11.64 20.36
CA GLY A 70 -7.19 12.40 19.20
C GLY A 70 -8.18 11.62 18.32
N TYR A 71 -8.29 10.31 18.48
CA TYR A 71 -9.24 9.47 17.74
C TYR A 71 -10.70 9.95 17.88
N LYS A 72 -11.03 10.60 18.99
CA LYS A 72 -12.39 11.14 19.25
C LYS A 72 -12.80 12.24 18.27
N SER A 73 -11.85 12.86 17.59
CA SER A 73 -12.10 13.91 16.60
C SER A 73 -12.42 13.36 15.20
N TYR A 74 -12.37 12.03 15.02
CA TYR A 74 -12.56 11.38 13.73
C TYR A 74 -13.54 10.23 13.81
N ASP A 75 -14.11 9.87 12.67
CA ASP A 75 -15.00 8.72 12.53
C ASP A 75 -14.29 7.55 11.85
N THR A 76 -13.42 7.86 10.90
CA THR A 76 -12.61 6.88 10.17
C THR A 76 -11.17 7.35 10.08
N ASN A 77 -10.27 6.38 9.92
CA ASN A 77 -8.90 6.63 9.49
C ASN A 77 -8.52 5.73 8.32
N GLU A 78 -7.50 6.15 7.59
CA GLU A 78 -6.81 5.27 6.64
C GLU A 78 -5.39 5.06 7.11
N THR A 79 -4.99 3.81 7.31
CA THR A 79 -3.65 3.42 7.76
C THR A 79 -3.08 2.29 6.91
N ASN A 80 -1.77 2.17 6.94
CA ASN A 80 -1.11 0.94 6.53
C ASN A 80 -1.53 -0.19 7.48
N ALA A 81 -1.82 -1.36 6.94
CA ALA A 81 -2.39 -2.48 7.69
C ALA A 81 -1.54 -2.89 8.89
N ASN A 82 -0.20 -2.92 8.73
CA ASN A 82 0.68 -3.28 9.82
C ASN A 82 0.62 -2.28 10.98
N ARG A 83 0.44 -1.00 10.71
CA ARG A 83 0.35 0.05 11.75
C ARG A 83 -1.01 0.09 12.43
N ASN A 84 -2.07 -0.37 11.74
CA ASN A 84 -3.41 -0.43 12.32
C ASN A 84 -3.48 -1.30 13.57
N GLU A 85 -2.64 -2.32 13.66
CA GLU A 85 -2.58 -3.20 14.84
C GLU A 85 -2.28 -2.42 16.13
N ALA A 86 -1.49 -1.36 16.06
CA ALA A 86 -1.23 -0.51 17.23
C ALA A 86 -2.52 0.16 17.75
N LEU A 87 -3.38 0.62 16.86
CA LEU A 87 -4.66 1.24 17.21
C LEU A 87 -5.68 0.20 17.68
N TRP A 88 -5.71 -0.95 17.03
CA TRP A 88 -6.59 -2.05 17.42
C TRP A 88 -6.23 -2.57 18.82
N ASN A 89 -4.96 -2.83 19.08
CA ASN A 89 -4.47 -3.32 20.35
C ASN A 89 -4.69 -2.31 21.50
N ALA A 90 -4.68 -1.01 21.18
CA ALA A 90 -5.01 0.04 22.13
C ALA A 90 -6.52 0.20 22.40
N GLY A 91 -7.37 -0.55 21.70
CA GLY A 91 -8.82 -0.51 21.87
C GLY A 91 -9.48 0.74 21.30
N LEU A 92 -8.87 1.40 20.29
CA LEU A 92 -9.36 2.65 19.71
C LEU A 92 -10.28 2.47 18.51
N LEU A 93 -10.43 1.23 18.04
CA LEU A 93 -11.21 0.89 16.85
C LEU A 93 -12.38 -0.02 17.22
N GLN A 94 -13.42 0.02 16.40
CA GLN A 94 -14.51 -0.93 16.52
C GLN A 94 -14.52 -1.92 15.34
N PRO A 95 -14.97 -3.18 15.57
CA PRO A 95 -15.10 -4.13 14.49
C PRO A 95 -16.20 -3.69 13.52
N ILE A 96 -16.02 -4.03 12.24
CA ILE A 96 -16.96 -3.71 11.17
C ILE A 96 -17.57 -5.01 10.66
N PRO A 97 -18.87 -5.24 10.83
CA PRO A 97 -19.52 -6.45 10.31
C PRO A 97 -19.39 -6.57 8.79
N VAL A 98 -19.02 -7.74 8.30
CA VAL A 98 -18.80 -7.96 6.85
C VAL A 98 -20.06 -7.70 6.03
N GLU A 99 -21.23 -8.03 6.55
CA GLU A 99 -22.51 -7.79 5.87
C GLU A 99 -22.84 -6.30 5.69
N LYS A 100 -22.17 -5.41 6.41
CA LYS A 100 -22.31 -3.95 6.25
C LYS A 100 -21.44 -3.40 5.11
N VAL A 101 -20.54 -4.20 4.56
CA VAL A 101 -19.62 -3.80 3.49
C VAL A 101 -19.99 -4.60 2.22
N VAL A 102 -21.05 -4.18 1.54
CA VAL A 102 -21.64 -4.94 0.43
C VAL A 102 -20.67 -5.18 -0.75
N PRO A 103 -19.86 -4.21 -1.18
CA PRO A 103 -18.90 -4.45 -2.27
C PRO A 103 -17.88 -5.55 -1.97
N TRP A 104 -17.70 -5.93 -0.70
CA TRP A 104 -16.79 -7.01 -0.31
C TRP A 104 -17.16 -8.37 -0.90
N GLN A 105 -18.37 -8.56 -1.36
CA GLN A 105 -18.76 -9.77 -2.11
C GLN A 105 -17.92 -9.98 -3.38
N GLN A 106 -17.29 -8.93 -3.88
CA GLN A 106 -16.39 -8.96 -5.03
C GLN A 106 -14.90 -8.80 -4.61
N ALA A 107 -14.57 -9.16 -3.36
CA ALA A 107 -13.20 -9.10 -2.86
C ALA A 107 -12.28 -10.05 -3.63
N ARG A 108 -11.04 -9.61 -3.81
CA ARG A 108 -10.00 -10.47 -4.39
C ARG A 108 -9.59 -11.54 -3.39
N ASP A 109 -9.23 -12.71 -3.90
CA ASP A 109 -8.79 -13.85 -3.07
C ASP A 109 -7.61 -13.53 -2.16
N LEU A 110 -6.79 -12.56 -2.53
CA LEU A 110 -5.68 -12.04 -1.71
C LEU A 110 -6.08 -11.70 -0.28
N PHE A 111 -7.33 -11.28 -0.07
CA PHE A 111 -7.83 -10.77 1.21
C PHE A 111 -8.80 -11.73 1.91
N THR A 112 -9.07 -12.89 1.29
CA THR A 112 -10.03 -13.87 1.81
C THR A 112 -9.44 -15.28 1.91
N SER A 113 -8.34 -15.58 1.20
CA SER A 113 -7.73 -16.90 1.17
C SER A 113 -6.24 -16.83 1.49
N ASP A 114 -5.79 -17.65 2.43
CA ASP A 114 -4.39 -17.83 2.78
C ASP A 114 -3.59 -18.61 1.72
N LYS A 115 -4.27 -19.20 0.75
CA LYS A 115 -3.66 -19.98 -0.35
C LYS A 115 -3.53 -19.20 -1.64
N ALA A 116 -4.09 -18.00 -1.71
CA ALA A 116 -4.02 -17.17 -2.90
C ALA A 116 -2.57 -16.82 -3.20
N LEU A 117 -2.18 -16.95 -4.47
CA LEU A 117 -0.84 -16.65 -4.97
C LEU A 117 0.29 -17.46 -4.30
N GLY A 118 -0.03 -18.66 -3.78
CA GLY A 118 0.98 -19.53 -3.17
C GLY A 118 1.57 -19.02 -1.86
N PHE A 119 0.86 -18.11 -1.18
CA PHE A 119 1.30 -17.55 0.09
C PHE A 119 1.26 -18.61 1.19
N ASP A 120 2.26 -18.61 2.08
CA ASP A 120 2.33 -19.57 3.17
C ASP A 120 1.25 -19.32 4.22
N ALA A 121 0.32 -20.26 4.33
CA ALA A 121 -0.80 -20.21 5.26
C ALA A 121 -0.38 -20.22 6.74
N VAL A 122 0.82 -20.68 7.07
CA VAL A 122 1.31 -20.79 8.45
C VAL A 122 1.38 -19.42 9.13
N SER A 123 1.60 -18.36 8.35
CA SER A 123 1.68 -17.01 8.88
C SER A 123 0.31 -16.39 9.22
N GLY A 124 -0.75 -16.80 8.51
CA GLY A 124 -2.07 -16.17 8.64
C GLY A 124 -2.14 -14.72 8.15
N TRP A 125 -1.07 -14.21 7.58
CA TRP A 125 -0.98 -12.86 7.05
C TRP A 125 -1.31 -12.86 5.54
N PRO A 126 -1.95 -11.83 4.99
CA PRO A 126 -2.42 -10.58 5.65
C PRO A 126 -3.77 -10.73 6.37
N LEU A 127 -4.40 -11.91 6.31
CA LEU A 127 -5.76 -12.10 6.83
C LEU A 127 -5.90 -11.73 8.30
N LYS A 128 -4.84 -11.94 9.07
CA LYS A 128 -4.81 -11.63 10.50
C LYS A 128 -4.91 -10.12 10.78
N GLU A 129 -4.49 -9.28 9.88
CA GLU A 129 -4.60 -7.82 10.01
C GLU A 129 -5.95 -7.28 9.55
N ILE A 130 -6.64 -8.05 8.70
CA ILE A 130 -7.95 -7.68 8.16
C ILE A 130 -9.07 -8.07 9.13
N TRP A 131 -9.04 -9.30 9.60
CA TRP A 131 -10.16 -9.96 10.29
C TRP A 131 -9.95 -10.03 11.79
N VAL A 132 -11.03 -9.84 12.55
CA VAL A 132 -11.06 -10.17 13.99
C VAL A 132 -10.78 -11.65 14.17
N ASP A 133 -11.45 -12.48 13.38
CA ASP A 133 -11.19 -13.91 13.27
C ASP A 133 -11.03 -14.29 11.77
N PRO A 134 -9.81 -14.60 11.33
CA PRO A 134 -9.56 -14.98 9.95
C PRO A 134 -10.30 -16.23 9.46
N LYS A 135 -10.69 -17.12 10.39
CA LYS A 135 -11.40 -18.36 10.05
C LYS A 135 -12.85 -18.10 9.70
N THR A 136 -13.51 -17.22 10.42
CA THR A 136 -14.94 -16.93 10.20
C THR A 136 -15.17 -15.77 9.26
N GLN A 137 -14.24 -14.80 9.23
CA GLN A 137 -14.31 -13.59 8.39
C GLN A 137 -15.64 -12.83 8.54
N LYS A 138 -16.14 -12.74 9.77
CA LYS A 138 -17.41 -12.07 10.07
C LYS A 138 -17.26 -10.58 10.34
N GLU A 139 -16.11 -10.17 10.85
CA GLU A 139 -15.86 -8.80 11.27
C GLU A 139 -14.46 -8.36 10.88
N PHE A 140 -14.35 -7.16 10.31
CA PHE A 140 -13.08 -6.53 9.99
C PHE A 140 -12.50 -5.80 11.21
N LYS A 141 -11.18 -5.88 11.39
CA LYS A 141 -10.39 -4.88 12.12
C LYS A 141 -10.11 -3.67 11.23
N LEU A 142 -9.85 -3.93 9.96
CA LEU A 142 -9.47 -2.97 8.94
C LEU A 142 -10.04 -3.44 7.61
N VAL A 143 -10.78 -2.57 6.94
CA VAL A 143 -11.30 -2.89 5.61
C VAL A 143 -10.27 -2.47 4.58
N PRO A 144 -9.69 -3.42 3.81
CA PRO A 144 -8.73 -3.07 2.76
C PRO A 144 -9.32 -2.04 1.79
N GLN A 145 -8.55 -1.02 1.46
CA GLN A 145 -8.97 0.09 0.61
C GLN A 145 -8.15 0.17 -0.68
N PHE A 146 -6.85 0.03 -0.57
CA PHE A 146 -5.95 -0.05 -1.73
C PHE A 146 -4.69 -0.81 -1.36
N PHE A 147 -4.00 -1.35 -2.37
CA PHE A 147 -2.82 -2.17 -2.15
C PHE A 147 -1.86 -2.11 -3.34
N ASN A 148 -0.63 -2.50 -3.09
CA ASN A 148 0.39 -2.70 -4.10
C ASN A 148 1.55 -3.51 -3.49
N CYS A 149 2.63 -3.64 -4.26
CA CYS A 149 3.88 -4.24 -3.79
C CYS A 149 5.06 -3.36 -4.22
N ASP A 150 6.12 -3.42 -3.43
CA ASP A 150 7.28 -2.57 -3.60
C ASP A 150 8.52 -3.34 -4.08
N SER A 151 9.43 -2.59 -4.68
CA SER A 151 10.66 -3.08 -5.26
C SER A 151 11.75 -2.01 -5.17
N ILE A 152 12.75 -2.11 -6.06
CA ILE A 152 13.86 -1.18 -6.18
C ILE A 152 13.64 -0.28 -7.37
N GLY A 153 13.64 1.04 -7.14
CA GLY A 153 13.75 2.04 -8.19
C GLY A 153 15.21 2.30 -8.52
N TYR A 154 15.57 2.37 -9.80
CA TYR A 154 16.95 2.56 -10.20
C TYR A 154 17.12 3.35 -11.48
N ARG A 155 18.24 4.07 -11.56
CA ARG A 155 18.68 4.84 -12.72
C ARG A 155 19.38 3.92 -13.71
N TYR A 156 18.65 3.36 -14.68
CA TYR A 156 19.21 2.46 -15.69
C TYR A 156 20.34 3.12 -16.50
N ASP A 157 20.23 4.41 -16.77
CA ASP A 157 21.24 5.17 -17.47
C ASP A 157 22.59 5.24 -16.70
N LEU A 158 22.57 5.05 -15.38
CA LEU A 158 23.75 5.05 -14.53
C LEU A 158 24.23 3.65 -14.18
N THR A 159 23.32 2.73 -13.88
CA THR A 159 23.66 1.33 -13.59
C THR A 159 24.09 0.58 -14.84
N LYS A 160 23.54 0.92 -15.98
CA LYS A 160 23.80 0.29 -17.30
C LYS A 160 23.51 -1.21 -17.33
N GLU A 161 22.77 -1.69 -16.34
CA GLU A 161 22.30 -3.06 -16.24
C GLU A 161 20.96 -3.10 -15.54
N ASP A 162 20.16 -4.12 -15.82
CA ASP A 162 18.90 -4.36 -15.11
C ASP A 162 19.18 -4.89 -13.71
N ILE A 163 18.43 -4.36 -12.75
CA ILE A 163 18.48 -4.81 -11.37
C ILE A 163 17.43 -5.91 -11.19
N THR A 164 17.86 -7.06 -10.69
CA THR A 164 17.02 -8.27 -10.61
C THR A 164 17.02 -8.91 -9.21
N SER A 165 17.59 -8.24 -8.23
CA SER A 165 17.70 -8.74 -6.86
C SER A 165 17.74 -7.59 -5.85
N TRP A 166 17.13 -7.81 -4.70
CA TRP A 166 17.30 -6.93 -3.55
C TRP A 166 18.77 -6.81 -3.12
N GLY A 167 19.57 -7.80 -3.44
CA GLY A 167 21.02 -7.79 -3.18
C GLY A 167 21.75 -6.65 -3.85
N ALA A 168 21.21 -6.03 -4.88
CA ALA A 168 21.82 -4.87 -5.52
C ALA A 168 22.00 -3.70 -4.55
N LEU A 169 21.07 -3.53 -3.58
CA LEU A 169 21.19 -2.50 -2.55
C LEU A 169 22.36 -2.73 -1.59
N LEU A 170 22.89 -3.94 -1.57
CA LEU A 170 23.95 -4.40 -0.66
C LEU A 170 25.25 -4.72 -1.40
N ASP A 171 25.23 -4.66 -2.72
CA ASP A 171 26.38 -5.00 -3.55
C ASP A 171 27.44 -3.90 -3.50
N PRO A 172 28.72 -4.24 -3.18
CA PRO A 172 29.82 -3.28 -3.18
C PRO A 172 30.00 -2.52 -4.49
N LYS A 173 29.55 -3.07 -5.60
CA LYS A 173 29.53 -2.43 -6.92
C LYS A 173 28.78 -1.09 -6.89
N TYR A 174 27.75 -0.96 -6.05
CA TYR A 174 26.93 0.24 -5.90
C TYR A 174 27.22 1.01 -4.61
N LYS A 175 28.35 0.74 -3.97
CA LYS A 175 28.77 1.42 -2.75
C LYS A 175 28.71 2.94 -2.91
N GLY A 176 28.03 3.61 -1.98
CA GLY A 176 27.88 5.06 -2.00
C GLY A 176 26.85 5.56 -3.02
N LYS A 177 26.07 4.65 -3.63
CA LYS A 177 25.06 4.97 -4.65
C LYS A 177 23.65 4.53 -4.26
N VAL A 178 23.45 4.05 -3.06
CA VAL A 178 22.21 3.43 -2.60
C VAL A 178 21.52 4.33 -1.56
N GLY A 179 20.23 4.49 -1.70
CA GLY A 179 19.34 5.08 -0.68
C GLY A 179 18.39 4.04 -0.13
N ILE A 180 18.18 4.04 1.16
CA ILE A 180 17.22 3.15 1.83
C ILE A 180 16.26 3.94 2.71
N LEU A 181 15.04 3.44 2.85
CA LEU A 181 13.98 4.09 3.63
C LEU A 181 14.28 3.99 5.12
N ASN A 182 14.08 5.09 5.83
CA ASN A 182 14.09 5.11 7.30
C ASN A 182 12.80 4.51 7.85
N ASP A 183 12.75 3.19 7.91
CA ASP A 183 11.62 2.44 8.46
C ASP A 183 12.11 1.20 9.19
N SER A 184 11.79 1.10 10.47
CA SER A 184 12.26 0.04 11.36
C SER A 184 11.71 -1.36 11.02
N LEU A 185 10.65 -1.45 10.25
CA LEU A 185 10.02 -2.73 9.88
C LEU A 185 10.28 -3.06 8.42
N LEU A 186 10.02 -2.13 7.53
CA LEU A 186 10.10 -2.31 6.09
C LEU A 186 11.53 -2.62 5.64
N THR A 187 12.47 -1.80 6.04
CA THR A 187 13.86 -1.87 5.56
C THR A 187 14.58 -3.11 6.07
N PRO A 188 14.54 -3.45 7.36
CA PRO A 188 15.04 -4.75 7.80
C PRO A 188 14.29 -5.92 7.15
N GLY A 189 13.00 -5.75 6.83
CA GLY A 189 12.18 -6.79 6.24
C GLY A 189 12.66 -7.23 4.86
N TRP A 190 12.95 -6.31 3.93
CA TRP A 190 13.45 -6.72 2.61
C TRP A 190 14.87 -7.30 2.71
N CYS A 191 15.67 -6.81 3.63
CA CYS A 191 17.01 -7.36 3.86
C CYS A 191 16.93 -8.79 4.39
N ALA A 192 16.04 -9.04 5.35
CA ALA A 192 15.77 -10.39 5.86
C ALA A 192 15.32 -11.33 4.75
N GLY A 193 14.39 -10.88 3.91
CA GLY A 193 13.91 -11.67 2.78
C GLY A 193 15.03 -12.01 1.79
N TYR A 194 15.88 -11.05 1.48
CA TYR A 194 17.06 -11.27 0.64
C TYR A 194 18.00 -12.31 1.25
N LEU A 195 18.37 -12.15 2.51
CA LEU A 195 19.29 -13.09 3.18
C LEU A 195 18.71 -14.49 3.24
N LYS A 196 17.43 -14.62 3.57
CA LYS A 196 16.73 -15.90 3.64
C LYS A 196 16.66 -16.60 2.28
N LYS A 197 16.17 -15.90 1.26
CA LYS A 197 15.97 -16.47 -0.08
C LYS A 197 17.25 -16.89 -0.77
N ASN A 198 18.37 -16.27 -0.45
CA ASN A 198 19.68 -16.59 -1.00
C ASN A 198 20.52 -17.51 -0.10
N GLY A 199 19.95 -18.03 0.99
CA GLY A 199 20.65 -18.96 1.88
C GLY A 199 21.81 -18.34 2.65
N LEU A 200 21.80 -17.01 2.82
CA LEU A 200 22.89 -16.26 3.49
C LEU A 200 22.68 -16.12 4.99
N ALA A 201 21.47 -16.34 5.46
CA ALA A 201 21.13 -16.39 6.87
C ALA A 201 19.94 -17.34 7.09
N LYS A 202 19.90 -17.96 8.27
CA LYS A 202 18.80 -18.82 8.68
C LYS A 202 17.74 -17.97 9.36
N ILE A 203 16.70 -17.66 8.62
CA ILE A 203 15.56 -16.87 9.07
C ILE A 203 14.28 -17.68 8.80
N ALA A 204 13.52 -17.98 9.86
CA ALA A 204 12.30 -18.77 9.72
C ALA A 204 11.21 -17.97 9.00
N ARG A 205 10.99 -16.73 9.47
CA ARG A 205 9.99 -15.81 8.91
C ARG A 205 10.59 -14.40 8.80
N ASP A 206 10.83 -13.98 7.57
CA ASP A 206 11.38 -12.64 7.29
C ASP A 206 10.40 -11.49 7.62
N ASP A 207 9.11 -11.79 7.71
CA ASP A 207 8.06 -10.83 8.06
C ASP A 207 7.81 -10.73 9.59
N ASN A 208 8.30 -11.67 10.37
CA ASN A 208 8.12 -11.70 11.84
C ASN A 208 9.31 -12.40 12.51
N MET A 209 10.41 -11.69 12.62
CA MET A 209 11.68 -12.22 13.08
C MET A 209 11.76 -12.35 14.63
N THR A 210 12.46 -13.36 15.08
CA THR A 210 12.92 -13.46 16.47
C THR A 210 13.98 -12.40 16.77
N HIS A 211 14.28 -12.14 18.04
CA HIS A 211 15.34 -11.21 18.43
C HIS A 211 16.69 -11.59 17.79
N ALA A 212 17.05 -12.87 17.81
CA ALA A 212 18.30 -13.34 17.20
C ALA A 212 18.35 -13.10 15.70
N GLU A 213 17.21 -13.29 15.02
CA GLU A 213 17.12 -13.03 13.58
C GLU A 213 17.20 -11.53 13.27
N VAL A 214 16.53 -10.69 14.05
CA VAL A 214 16.67 -9.21 13.94
C VAL A 214 18.12 -8.80 14.15
N ASP A 215 18.80 -9.35 15.14
CA ASP A 215 20.22 -9.06 15.41
C ASP A 215 21.08 -9.41 14.19
N THR A 216 20.87 -10.58 13.60
CA THR A 216 21.60 -11.01 12.39
C THR A 216 21.44 -10.00 11.25
N VAL A 217 20.20 -9.58 10.98
CA VAL A 217 19.88 -8.66 9.89
C VAL A 217 20.45 -7.27 10.17
N ILE A 218 20.23 -6.74 11.36
CA ILE A 218 20.69 -5.38 11.72
C ILE A 218 22.21 -5.32 11.78
N ASP A 219 22.88 -6.31 12.36
CA ASP A 219 24.34 -6.36 12.40
C ASP A 219 24.93 -6.38 10.99
N PHE A 220 24.32 -7.14 10.08
CA PHE A 220 24.71 -7.13 8.67
C PHE A 220 24.54 -5.74 8.03
N MET A 221 23.42 -5.08 8.29
CA MET A 221 23.16 -3.73 7.76
C MET A 221 24.10 -2.68 8.36
N ILE A 222 24.42 -2.78 9.65
CA ILE A 222 25.41 -1.90 10.32
C ILE A 222 26.76 -2.06 9.65
N LYS A 223 27.20 -3.30 9.39
CA LYS A 223 28.45 -3.55 8.68
C LYS A 223 28.47 -2.86 7.31
N LYS A 224 27.39 -3.02 6.54
CA LYS A 224 27.25 -2.36 5.24
C LYS A 224 27.29 -0.84 5.35
N LYS A 225 26.61 -0.27 6.32
CA LYS A 225 26.64 1.18 6.58
C LYS A 225 28.05 1.68 6.87
N LYS A 226 28.79 0.98 7.74
CA LYS A 226 30.19 1.32 8.08
C LYS A 226 31.13 1.20 6.89
N GLU A 227 30.84 0.32 5.95
CA GLU A 227 31.57 0.20 4.70
C GLU A 227 31.26 1.33 3.70
N GLY A 228 30.27 2.18 4.01
CA GLY A 228 29.86 3.29 3.15
C GLY A 228 28.89 2.91 2.04
N GLN A 229 28.16 1.81 2.20
CA GLN A 229 27.22 1.31 1.19
C GLN A 229 26.08 2.30 0.90
N PHE A 230 25.52 2.91 1.94
CA PHE A 230 24.34 3.75 1.84
C PHE A 230 24.73 5.23 1.78
N ARG A 231 24.40 5.87 0.64
CA ARG A 231 24.62 7.31 0.45
C ARG A 231 23.60 8.14 1.24
N ALA A 232 22.38 7.63 1.40
CA ALA A 232 21.30 8.32 2.08
C ALA A 232 20.35 7.32 2.75
N ILE A 233 19.79 7.75 3.89
CA ILE A 233 18.64 7.11 4.53
C ILE A 233 17.49 8.11 4.37
N TRP A 234 16.61 7.87 3.40
CA TRP A 234 15.56 8.82 3.04
C TRP A 234 14.30 8.64 3.90
N GLU A 235 13.56 9.71 4.12
CA GLU A 235 12.45 9.74 5.06
C GLU A 235 11.10 10.04 4.40
N ASP A 236 11.09 10.78 3.29
CA ASP A 236 9.86 11.16 2.63
C ASP A 236 9.92 10.95 1.12
N TYR A 237 8.74 10.92 0.51
CA TYR A 237 8.52 10.69 -0.91
C TYR A 237 9.34 11.65 -1.80
N GLY A 238 9.24 12.95 -1.51
CA GLY A 238 9.92 13.98 -2.30
C GLY A 238 11.44 13.86 -2.23
N GLN A 239 11.98 13.51 -1.08
CA GLN A 239 13.42 13.27 -0.91
C GLN A 239 13.87 12.09 -1.79
N CYS A 240 13.14 10.99 -1.80
CA CYS A 240 13.47 9.83 -2.64
C CYS A 240 13.46 10.20 -4.13
N VAL A 241 12.44 10.91 -4.59
CA VAL A 241 12.37 11.41 -5.97
C VAL A 241 13.59 12.26 -6.31
N ASN A 242 13.94 13.23 -5.46
CA ASN A 242 15.04 14.15 -5.71
C ASN A 242 16.41 13.44 -5.74
N LEU A 243 16.64 12.50 -4.83
CA LEU A 243 17.88 11.73 -4.78
C LEU A 243 18.08 10.89 -6.05
N LEU A 244 17.05 10.23 -6.52
CA LEU A 244 17.11 9.44 -7.74
C LEU A 244 17.23 10.35 -8.99
N ALA A 245 16.41 11.38 -9.08
CA ALA A 245 16.39 12.27 -10.24
C ALA A 245 17.74 13.01 -10.42
N SER A 246 18.38 13.42 -9.33
CA SER A 246 19.70 14.09 -9.37
C SER A 246 20.86 13.13 -9.67
N GLY A 247 20.66 11.82 -9.51
CA GLY A 247 21.73 10.84 -9.62
C GLY A 247 22.64 10.77 -8.39
N GLU A 248 22.30 11.46 -7.31
CA GLU A 248 23.00 11.34 -6.02
C GLU A 248 22.96 9.91 -5.49
N ILE A 249 21.82 9.24 -5.68
CA ILE A 249 21.71 7.79 -5.56
C ILE A 249 21.31 7.20 -6.92
N TRP A 250 21.69 5.95 -7.14
CA TRP A 250 21.38 5.20 -8.36
C TRP A 250 20.27 4.17 -8.14
N LEU A 251 20.16 3.68 -6.92
CA LEU A 251 19.21 2.67 -6.50
C LEU A 251 18.59 3.06 -5.15
N ALA A 252 17.30 2.74 -5.00
CA ALA A 252 16.60 2.87 -3.72
C ALA A 252 15.51 1.81 -3.60
N ASP A 253 15.24 1.35 -2.36
CA ASP A 253 13.97 0.74 -2.04
C ASP A 253 12.90 1.82 -2.17
N ALA A 254 12.12 1.79 -3.22
CA ALA A 254 11.23 2.89 -3.57
C ALA A 254 9.81 2.42 -3.86
N TRP A 255 8.89 3.35 -3.76
CA TRP A 255 7.52 3.11 -4.20
C TRP A 255 7.39 3.33 -5.70
N ASN A 256 6.51 2.56 -6.36
CA ASN A 256 6.32 2.68 -7.80
C ASN A 256 6.05 4.12 -8.29
N PRO A 257 5.21 4.93 -7.62
CA PRO A 257 4.99 6.32 -8.02
C PRO A 257 6.26 7.19 -8.04
N VAL A 258 7.23 6.91 -7.17
CA VAL A 258 8.53 7.61 -7.16
C VAL A 258 9.23 7.42 -8.50
N VAL A 259 9.27 6.20 -9.00
CA VAL A 259 9.89 5.88 -10.30
C VAL A 259 9.19 6.64 -11.43
N GLU A 260 7.88 6.70 -11.41
CA GLU A 260 7.10 7.43 -12.44
C GLU A 260 7.39 8.93 -12.40
N ASP A 261 7.50 9.53 -11.21
CA ASP A 261 7.83 10.95 -11.08
C ASP A 261 9.26 11.26 -11.52
N VAL A 262 10.20 10.36 -11.28
CA VAL A 262 11.57 10.47 -11.79
C VAL A 262 11.59 10.39 -13.32
N LYS A 263 10.85 9.46 -13.91
CA LYS A 263 10.71 9.33 -15.36
C LYS A 263 10.20 10.62 -16.00
N LYS A 264 9.26 11.31 -15.35
CA LYS A 264 8.71 12.59 -15.84
C LYS A 264 9.76 13.69 -15.94
N GLN A 265 10.88 13.58 -15.24
CA GLN A 265 11.99 14.53 -15.33
C GLN A 265 12.97 14.23 -16.48
N GLY A 266 12.63 13.27 -17.35
CA GLY A 266 13.40 12.95 -18.55
C GLY A 266 14.61 12.04 -18.32
N VAL A 267 14.73 11.41 -17.15
CA VAL A 267 15.80 10.45 -16.86
C VAL A 267 15.31 9.00 -16.98
N VAL A 268 16.22 8.10 -17.34
CA VAL A 268 15.88 6.69 -17.52
C VAL A 268 15.89 5.98 -16.17
N CYS A 269 14.72 5.89 -15.58
CA CYS A 269 14.50 5.21 -14.31
C CYS A 269 13.60 3.99 -14.54
N LYS A 270 13.90 2.90 -13.87
CA LYS A 270 13.12 1.65 -13.95
C LYS A 270 12.77 1.15 -12.55
N TYR A 271 11.78 0.25 -12.51
CA TYR A 271 11.42 -0.49 -11.31
C TYR A 271 11.83 -1.94 -11.48
N ALA A 272 12.51 -2.52 -10.50
CA ALA A 272 13.07 -3.87 -10.60
C ALA A 272 12.01 -4.95 -10.44
N PHE A 273 12.21 -6.07 -11.11
CA PHE A 273 11.52 -7.34 -10.85
C PHE A 273 12.48 -8.24 -10.06
N PRO A 274 12.44 -8.24 -8.71
CA PRO A 274 13.43 -8.97 -7.93
C PRO A 274 13.13 -10.46 -7.91
N LYS A 275 14.16 -11.27 -8.10
CA LYS A 275 14.02 -12.74 -8.06
C LYS A 275 13.53 -13.27 -6.72
N GLU A 276 13.85 -12.58 -5.61
CA GLU A 276 13.37 -12.92 -4.28
C GLU A 276 11.88 -12.62 -4.08
N GLY A 277 11.33 -11.75 -4.89
CA GLY A 277 9.94 -11.32 -4.81
C GLY A 277 9.76 -9.90 -4.28
N PHE A 278 8.55 -9.38 -4.46
CA PHE A 278 8.15 -8.05 -4.01
C PHE A 278 7.75 -8.07 -2.54
N THR A 279 7.79 -6.90 -1.91
CA THR A 279 7.21 -6.70 -0.58
C THR A 279 5.81 -6.14 -0.73
N ALA A 280 4.81 -6.93 -0.38
CA ALA A 280 3.40 -6.56 -0.54
C ALA A 280 2.88 -5.79 0.68
N TRP A 281 1.95 -4.87 0.43
CA TRP A 281 1.32 -4.07 1.47
C TRP A 281 -0.10 -3.70 1.08
N PHE A 282 -0.90 -3.35 2.05
CA PHE A 282 -2.20 -2.72 1.81
C PHE A 282 -2.50 -1.67 2.88
N HIS A 283 -3.31 -0.70 2.49
CA HIS A 283 -3.90 0.28 3.38
C HIS A 283 -5.39 -0.02 3.50
N GLY A 284 -5.96 0.39 4.61
CA GLY A 284 -7.36 0.18 4.82
C GLY A 284 -8.00 1.28 5.65
N VAL A 285 -9.33 1.20 5.72
CA VAL A 285 -10.15 2.10 6.51
C VAL A 285 -10.61 1.38 7.77
N ALA A 286 -10.42 2.02 8.91
CA ALA A 286 -10.94 1.58 10.19
C ALA A 286 -11.92 2.61 10.74
N ILE A 287 -12.81 2.17 11.63
CA ILE A 287 -13.82 3.03 12.27
C ILE A 287 -13.43 3.25 13.72
N ALA A 288 -13.42 4.51 14.13
CA ALA A 288 -13.09 4.89 15.50
C ALA A 288 -14.10 4.33 16.49
N LYS A 289 -13.59 3.86 17.64
CA LYS A 289 -14.42 3.42 18.76
C LYS A 289 -15.41 4.52 19.16
N ASP A 290 -16.65 4.11 19.38
CA ASP A 290 -17.73 4.98 19.88
C ASP A 290 -17.99 6.23 19.03
N THR A 291 -17.72 6.18 17.71
CA THR A 291 -18.04 7.32 16.87
C THR A 291 -19.54 7.64 16.91
N PRO A 292 -19.90 8.94 17.01
CA PRO A 292 -21.32 9.36 16.90
C PRO A 292 -21.85 9.31 15.45
N ASN A 293 -20.98 9.08 14.47
CA ASN A 293 -21.31 9.11 13.04
C ASN A 293 -21.13 7.74 12.36
N LEU A 294 -21.49 6.66 13.04
CA LEU A 294 -21.27 5.30 12.58
C LEU A 294 -21.83 5.04 11.18
N GLN A 295 -23.06 5.51 10.90
CA GLN A 295 -23.66 5.28 9.60
C GLN A 295 -22.88 5.99 8.48
N ALA A 296 -22.47 7.23 8.68
CA ALA A 296 -21.64 7.94 7.71
C ALA A 296 -20.29 7.26 7.51
N ALA A 297 -19.69 6.72 8.58
CA ALA A 297 -18.44 5.97 8.50
C ALA A 297 -18.61 4.68 7.68
N LEU A 298 -19.68 3.93 7.90
CA LEU A 298 -19.99 2.72 7.11
C LEU A 298 -20.26 3.06 5.64
N ASP A 299 -20.97 4.14 5.38
CA ASP A 299 -21.23 4.59 4.01
C ASP A 299 -19.94 5.00 3.30
N TYR A 300 -19.00 5.62 4.02
CA TYR A 300 -17.68 5.94 3.47
C TYR A 300 -16.85 4.69 3.14
N VAL A 301 -16.86 3.69 4.00
CA VAL A 301 -16.20 2.41 3.71
C VAL A 301 -16.76 1.80 2.43
N ASN A 302 -18.08 1.76 2.28
CA ASN A 302 -18.73 1.25 1.07
C ASN A 302 -18.36 2.10 -0.16
N PHE A 303 -18.40 3.41 -0.04
CA PHE A 303 -18.01 4.34 -1.12
C PHE A 303 -16.60 4.05 -1.64
N CYS A 304 -15.64 3.80 -0.75
CA CYS A 304 -14.27 3.47 -1.13
C CYS A 304 -14.17 2.17 -1.95
N LEU A 305 -15.12 1.25 -1.79
CA LEU A 305 -15.08 -0.07 -2.42
C LEU A 305 -16.06 -0.26 -3.58
N GLU A 306 -16.94 0.70 -3.87
CA GLU A 306 -17.99 0.58 -4.90
C GLU A 306 -17.50 0.81 -6.33
N GLY A 307 -16.24 1.06 -6.53
CA GLY A 307 -15.62 1.04 -7.84
C GLY A 307 -15.14 2.39 -8.34
N TRP A 308 -15.90 3.47 -8.18
CA TRP A 308 -15.45 4.78 -8.65
C TRP A 308 -14.15 5.21 -7.96
N TRP A 309 -14.11 5.15 -6.65
CA TRP A 309 -12.92 5.53 -5.88
C TRP A 309 -11.70 4.72 -6.30
N GLY A 310 -11.84 3.39 -6.43
CA GLY A 310 -10.76 2.52 -6.89
C GLY A 310 -10.25 2.88 -8.28
N SER A 311 -11.14 3.29 -9.18
CA SER A 311 -10.75 3.74 -10.53
C SER A 311 -9.97 5.06 -10.50
N GLN A 312 -10.17 5.89 -9.49
CA GLN A 312 -9.46 7.16 -9.34
C GLN A 312 -8.05 6.98 -8.78
N VAL A 313 -7.81 5.96 -7.96
CA VAL A 313 -6.47 5.68 -7.42
C VAL A 313 -5.64 4.78 -8.34
N ALA A 314 -6.25 4.06 -9.25
CA ALA A 314 -5.54 3.23 -10.23
C ALA A 314 -4.51 4.02 -11.05
N PRO A 315 -4.81 5.22 -11.60
CA PRO A 315 -3.81 6.04 -12.28
C PRO A 315 -2.65 6.51 -11.39
N GLN A 316 -2.86 6.53 -10.07
CA GLN A 316 -1.82 6.87 -9.11
C GLN A 316 -0.90 5.68 -8.80
N GLY A 317 -1.22 4.48 -9.30
CA GLY A 317 -0.40 3.29 -9.13
C GLY A 317 -0.89 2.31 -8.06
N TYR A 318 -2.18 2.32 -7.74
CA TYR A 318 -2.75 1.50 -6.67
C TYR A 318 -3.86 0.58 -7.18
N TYR A 319 -3.98 -0.60 -6.57
CA TYR A 319 -5.04 -1.56 -6.87
C TYR A 319 -6.16 -1.48 -5.85
N SER A 320 -7.40 -1.70 -6.31
CA SER A 320 -8.54 -1.90 -5.43
C SER A 320 -8.61 -3.35 -4.94
N PRO A 321 -8.96 -3.58 -3.67
CA PRO A 321 -9.12 -4.95 -3.13
C PRO A 321 -10.36 -5.67 -3.64
N THR A 322 -11.25 -4.98 -4.35
CA THR A 322 -12.45 -5.55 -4.95
C THR A 322 -12.43 -5.41 -6.47
N ALA A 323 -13.18 -6.26 -7.17
CA ALA A 323 -13.29 -6.19 -8.62
C ALA A 323 -14.26 -5.09 -9.12
N THR A 324 -14.88 -4.35 -8.21
CA THR A 324 -15.93 -3.36 -8.53
C THR A 324 -15.46 -2.22 -9.44
N CYS A 325 -14.18 -1.83 -9.38
CA CYS A 325 -13.66 -0.73 -10.19
C CYS A 325 -13.38 -1.11 -11.65
N GLU A 326 -13.40 -2.40 -11.98
CA GLU A 326 -13.06 -2.89 -13.32
C GLU A 326 -13.94 -2.31 -14.40
N LYS A 327 -15.23 -2.12 -14.11
CA LYS A 327 -16.19 -1.52 -15.05
C LYS A 327 -15.80 -0.10 -15.49
N TYR A 328 -15.19 0.67 -14.58
CA TYR A 328 -14.75 2.03 -14.89
C TYR A 328 -13.45 2.02 -15.70
N LEU A 329 -12.57 1.06 -15.47
CA LEU A 329 -11.29 0.92 -16.17
C LEU A 329 -11.47 0.39 -17.59
N ARG A 330 -12.40 -0.54 -17.81
CA ARG A 330 -12.67 -1.13 -19.13
C ARG A 330 -13.26 -0.15 -20.13
N ASN A 331 -13.99 0.86 -19.66
CA ASN A 331 -14.66 1.83 -20.52
C ASN A 331 -13.86 3.06 -20.84
N THR A 332 -12.63 3.13 -20.38
CA THR A 332 -11.80 4.34 -20.44
C THR A 332 -11.31 4.72 -21.85
N LYS A 333 -11.34 3.80 -22.81
CA LYS A 333 -11.02 4.11 -24.22
C LYS A 333 -11.84 5.24 -24.83
N LYS A 334 -13.06 5.45 -24.33
CA LYS A 334 -13.97 6.47 -24.86
C LYS A 334 -13.67 7.88 -24.33
N THR A 335 -12.90 7.97 -23.26
CA THR A 335 -12.71 9.23 -22.52
C THR A 335 -11.29 9.73 -22.50
N ASP A 336 -10.30 8.91 -22.89
CA ASP A 336 -8.91 9.32 -22.94
C ASP A 336 -8.39 9.41 -24.37
N PRO A 337 -8.23 10.62 -24.93
CA PRO A 337 -7.71 10.81 -26.27
C PRO A 337 -6.24 10.41 -26.42
N THR A 338 -5.50 10.25 -25.31
CA THR A 338 -4.08 9.86 -25.34
C THR A 338 -3.87 8.35 -25.33
N GLY A 339 -4.92 7.54 -25.12
CA GLY A 339 -4.84 6.10 -25.03
C GLY A 339 -4.20 5.57 -23.75
N GLN A 340 -3.99 6.40 -22.74
CA GLN A 340 -3.28 6.03 -21.52
C GLN A 340 -4.00 4.95 -20.72
N TYR A 341 -5.31 4.92 -20.80
CA TYR A 341 -6.16 3.98 -20.03
C TYR A 341 -5.94 2.51 -20.39
N THR A 342 -5.46 2.21 -21.58
CA THR A 342 -5.20 0.82 -21.95
C THR A 342 -3.99 0.26 -21.21
N ASP A 343 -3.04 1.12 -20.86
CA ASP A 343 -1.94 0.72 -19.98
C ASP A 343 -2.47 0.33 -18.59
N TYR A 344 -3.39 1.14 -18.06
CA TYR A 344 -4.00 0.83 -16.77
C TYR A 344 -4.88 -0.42 -16.83
N GLU A 345 -5.63 -0.61 -17.93
CA GLU A 345 -6.43 -1.81 -18.15
C GLU A 345 -5.54 -3.06 -18.15
N TRP A 346 -4.44 -3.03 -18.89
CA TRP A 346 -3.48 -4.13 -18.91
C TRP A 346 -2.82 -4.32 -17.55
N TRP A 347 -2.32 -3.26 -16.95
CA TRP A 347 -1.63 -3.29 -15.67
C TRP A 347 -2.53 -3.78 -14.54
N TYR A 348 -3.79 -3.41 -14.58
CA TYR A 348 -4.77 -3.71 -13.54
C TYR A 348 -5.44 -5.08 -13.73
N LEU A 349 -5.78 -5.43 -14.97
CA LEU A 349 -6.57 -6.61 -15.30
C LEU A 349 -5.77 -7.66 -16.07
N GLY A 350 -4.61 -7.32 -16.58
CA GLY A 350 -3.85 -8.16 -17.48
C GLY A 350 -3.38 -9.46 -16.86
N GLY A 351 -3.48 -10.53 -17.60
CA GLY A 351 -2.94 -11.83 -17.27
C GLY A 351 -1.44 -11.91 -17.58
N GLU A 352 -0.84 -13.02 -17.19
CA GLU A 352 0.60 -13.25 -17.32
C GLU A 352 1.12 -13.14 -18.77
N ASN A 353 0.32 -13.59 -19.72
CA ASN A 353 0.67 -13.58 -21.15
C ASN A 353 0.13 -12.38 -21.89
N ASP A 354 -0.61 -11.51 -21.21
CA ASP A 354 -1.15 -10.31 -21.83
C ASP A 354 -0.04 -9.29 -22.06
N GLN A 355 -0.10 -8.62 -23.20
CA GLN A 355 0.82 -7.56 -23.54
C GLN A 355 0.05 -6.26 -23.80
N PRO A 356 0.60 -5.10 -23.43
CA PRO A 356 -0.01 -3.84 -23.81
C PRO A 356 0.02 -3.70 -25.34
N LYS A 357 -0.90 -2.93 -25.89
CA LYS A 357 -0.92 -2.68 -27.32
C LYS A 357 0.37 -2.02 -27.78
N GLN A 358 0.90 -2.50 -28.91
CA GLN A 358 2.11 -1.94 -29.49
C GLN A 358 1.96 -0.43 -29.78
N GLY A 359 3.01 0.32 -29.45
CA GLY A 359 3.06 1.77 -29.68
C GLY A 359 2.42 2.62 -28.59
N TRP A 360 1.92 2.01 -27.53
CA TRP A 360 1.36 2.74 -26.39
C TRP A 360 2.39 2.91 -25.28
N PRO A 361 2.44 4.07 -24.64
CA PRO A 361 3.36 4.27 -23.51
C PRO A 361 2.98 3.33 -22.36
N ILE A 362 3.96 2.63 -21.85
CA ILE A 362 3.78 1.69 -20.72
C ILE A 362 4.23 2.40 -19.46
N ARG A 363 3.27 2.79 -18.61
CA ARG A 363 3.56 3.42 -17.33
C ARG A 363 3.79 2.36 -16.26
N GLY A 364 4.89 2.48 -15.51
CA GLY A 364 5.18 1.63 -14.35
C GLY A 364 5.13 0.12 -14.64
N ARG A 365 5.38 -0.27 -15.88
CA ARG A 365 5.18 -1.66 -16.34
C ARG A 365 6.46 -2.47 -16.41
N ASP A 366 7.54 -1.94 -15.91
CA ASP A 366 8.82 -2.64 -15.85
C ASP A 366 8.71 -3.98 -15.09
N THR A 367 7.74 -4.06 -14.18
CA THR A 367 7.52 -5.23 -13.33
C THR A 367 6.47 -6.21 -13.86
N GLY A 368 6.00 -6.01 -15.09
CA GLY A 368 5.03 -6.90 -15.72
C GLY A 368 3.57 -6.63 -15.36
N SER A 369 2.68 -7.53 -15.80
CA SER A 369 1.25 -7.46 -15.53
C SER A 369 0.91 -7.72 -14.06
N PHE A 370 -0.35 -7.48 -13.69
CA PHE A 370 -0.86 -7.79 -12.35
C PHE A 370 -0.52 -9.22 -11.92
N LYS A 371 -0.90 -10.20 -12.75
CA LYS A 371 -0.69 -11.62 -12.41
C LYS A 371 0.79 -11.96 -12.23
N THR A 372 1.66 -11.44 -13.09
CA THR A 372 3.10 -11.67 -13.03
C THR A 372 3.67 -11.15 -11.71
N ARG A 373 3.32 -9.94 -11.33
CA ARG A 373 3.82 -9.35 -10.07
C ARG A 373 3.28 -10.08 -8.84
N TRP A 374 1.96 -10.34 -8.81
CA TRP A 374 1.32 -10.94 -7.65
C TRP A 374 1.56 -12.44 -7.49
N SER A 375 2.16 -13.09 -8.47
CA SER A 375 2.71 -14.44 -8.33
C SER A 375 4.15 -14.48 -7.82
N ASN A 376 4.77 -13.31 -7.56
CA ASN A 376 6.15 -13.22 -7.08
C ASN A 376 6.24 -12.30 -5.85
N ILE A 377 5.57 -12.68 -4.78
CA ILE A 377 5.58 -11.93 -3.51
C ILE A 377 6.54 -12.60 -2.53
N MET A 378 7.48 -11.82 -2.00
CA MET A 378 8.43 -12.30 -0.99
C MET A 378 7.78 -12.40 0.38
N HIS A 379 7.12 -11.35 0.80
CA HIS A 379 6.31 -11.31 2.03
C HIS A 379 5.34 -10.13 1.99
N TRP A 380 4.37 -10.17 2.90
CA TRP A 380 3.54 -9.01 3.21
C TRP A 380 4.16 -8.22 4.36
N MET A 381 4.06 -6.89 4.30
CA MET A 381 4.45 -6.01 5.40
C MET A 381 3.44 -6.17 6.53
N VAL A 382 3.88 -6.73 7.64
CA VAL A 382 3.03 -7.05 8.79
C VAL A 382 3.54 -6.36 10.06
N TRP A 383 2.70 -6.34 11.09
CA TRP A 383 3.08 -5.94 12.43
C TRP A 383 3.70 -7.16 13.12
N PRO A 384 5.01 -7.15 13.44
CA PRO A 384 5.66 -8.30 14.05
C PRO A 384 5.24 -8.46 15.52
N ASP A 385 5.57 -9.61 16.11
CA ASP A 385 5.26 -9.89 17.51
C ASP A 385 5.94 -8.90 18.46
N ASP A 386 7.17 -8.49 18.16
CA ASP A 386 7.91 -7.52 18.97
C ASP A 386 8.44 -6.35 18.12
N PRO A 387 7.57 -5.40 17.76
CA PRO A 387 7.96 -4.25 16.96
C PRO A 387 8.93 -3.31 17.70
N ASP A 388 8.89 -3.30 19.04
CA ASP A 388 9.76 -2.46 19.85
C ASP A 388 11.22 -2.88 19.74
N TYR A 389 11.47 -4.19 19.65
CA TYR A 389 12.83 -4.69 19.44
C TYR A 389 13.36 -4.33 18.05
N TYR A 390 12.53 -4.38 17.02
CA TYR A 390 12.88 -3.85 15.69
C TYR A 390 13.27 -2.38 15.78
N ALA A 391 12.48 -1.58 16.46
CA ALA A 391 12.74 -0.15 16.62
C ALA A 391 14.05 0.12 17.38
N GLN A 392 14.31 -0.62 18.45
CA GLN A 392 15.54 -0.52 19.25
C GLN A 392 16.76 -0.81 18.37
N ARG A 393 16.76 -1.92 17.64
CA ARG A 393 17.90 -2.29 16.79
C ARG A 393 18.02 -1.39 15.58
N TRP A 394 16.90 -0.89 15.04
CA TRP A 394 16.96 0.11 13.97
C TRP A 394 17.63 1.41 14.42
N ASN A 395 17.37 1.84 15.65
CA ASN A 395 18.07 2.99 16.24
C ASN A 395 19.57 2.73 16.37
N ASP A 396 20.00 1.50 16.71
CA ASP A 396 21.42 1.12 16.70
C ASP A 396 22.01 1.26 15.29
N PHE A 397 21.28 0.84 14.26
CA PHE A 397 21.68 1.05 12.87
C PHE A 397 21.80 2.53 12.50
N LEU A 398 20.82 3.35 12.86
CA LEU A 398 20.84 4.78 12.55
C LEU A 398 22.03 5.51 13.21
N SER A 399 22.42 5.09 14.41
CA SER A 399 23.53 5.70 15.17
C SER A 399 24.91 5.11 14.88
N ALA A 400 24.96 4.06 14.10
CA ALA A 400 26.22 3.39 13.76
C ALA A 400 27.14 4.19 12.83
#